data_b9f93d654861b4aea5bb5c019eae8d62
#
_entry.id   b9f93d654861b4aea5bb5c019eae8d62
#
_cell.length_a   1.000
_cell.length_b   1.000
_cell.length_c   1.000
_cell.angle_alpha   90.00
_cell.angle_beta   90.00
_cell.angle_gamma   90.00
#
_symmetry.space_group_name_H-M   'P 1'
#
loop_
_entity.id
_entity.type
_entity.pdbx_description
1 polymer ?
#
loop_
_entity_poly.entity_id
_entity_poly.type
_entity_poly.pdbx_seq_one_letter_code
_entity_poly.pdbx_strand_id
1 'polypeptide(L)'
;MSEERETVLITGASSGIGEALAWVFAEHGYDMILVARNAQKLDELADEVAAKHDVMVIVRPMDLSEPDSASNLARVLHREGERVDILVNNAGVLEHGAFIDIAPEDHQRMVQLNVAGFTNVLAHFVPDMVAREAGKVLNVASIGAFQPIPSLATYAATKAYVLSLSEALAEELRGSGVSVTALCPGVTQTHMVEEAQEQSEGVRKLPRMMIGDVETVAREAFRACMKGTPIVVPGTLNLAGTLAARATPKWLVRRLTGLMGRSTL
;
A
#
# COMPACT_ATOMS: atom_id res chain seq x y z
N MET A 1 25.49 1.84 -25.27
CA MET A 1 25.24 1.43 -23.87
C MET A 1 23.74 1.61 -23.70
N SER A 2 22.96 0.54 -23.58
CA SER A 2 21.56 0.67 -23.16
C SER A 2 21.59 1.29 -21.76
N GLU A 3 20.90 2.41 -21.55
CA GLU A 3 20.67 2.89 -20.19
C GLU A 3 20.02 1.76 -19.41
N GLU A 4 20.60 1.38 -18.28
CA GLU A 4 20.06 0.38 -17.38
C GLU A 4 18.72 0.90 -16.86
N ARG A 5 17.64 0.16 -17.11
CA ARG A 5 16.30 0.59 -16.70
C ARG A 5 16.19 0.58 -15.18
N GLU A 6 15.45 1.54 -14.62
CA GLU A 6 15.15 1.54 -13.19
C GLU A 6 14.17 0.40 -12.86
N THR A 7 14.40 -0.26 -11.72
CA THR A 7 13.59 -1.40 -11.26
C THR A 7 12.70 -1.01 -10.08
N VAL A 8 11.41 -1.33 -10.20
CA VAL A 8 10.43 -1.18 -9.12
C VAL A 8 10.14 -2.51 -8.43
N LEU A 9 10.24 -2.56 -7.11
CA LEU A 9 9.76 -3.67 -6.30
C LEU A 9 8.35 -3.35 -5.80
N ILE A 10 7.37 -4.23 -6.12
CA ILE A 10 5.96 -4.05 -5.73
C ILE A 10 5.53 -5.20 -4.83
N THR A 11 5.22 -4.90 -3.56
CA THR A 11 4.66 -5.87 -2.63
C THR A 11 3.13 -5.90 -2.72
N GLY A 12 2.53 -7.09 -2.56
CA GLY A 12 1.08 -7.26 -2.74
C GLY A 12 0.62 -7.05 -4.19
N ALA A 13 1.47 -7.43 -5.16
CA ALA A 13 1.25 -7.18 -6.59
C ALA A 13 0.17 -8.06 -7.24
N SER A 14 -0.31 -9.12 -6.57
CA SER A 14 -1.22 -10.11 -7.16
C SER A 14 -2.68 -9.64 -7.30
N SER A 15 -3.03 -8.44 -6.85
CA SER A 15 -4.39 -7.90 -6.95
C SER A 15 -4.47 -6.40 -6.61
N GLY A 16 -5.55 -5.76 -7.04
CA GLY A 16 -5.96 -4.43 -6.60
C GLY A 16 -4.97 -3.32 -6.91
N ILE A 17 -4.61 -2.49 -5.92
CA ILE A 17 -3.74 -1.34 -6.12
C ILE A 17 -2.33 -1.77 -6.54
N GLY A 18 -1.80 -2.88 -5.98
CA GLY A 18 -0.47 -3.39 -6.35
C GLY A 18 -0.39 -3.83 -7.80
N GLU A 19 -1.39 -4.57 -8.27
CA GLU A 19 -1.53 -4.99 -9.66
C GLU A 19 -1.68 -3.79 -10.60
N ALA A 20 -2.56 -2.84 -10.28
CA ALA A 20 -2.75 -1.64 -11.09
C ALA A 20 -1.46 -0.78 -11.15
N LEU A 21 -0.68 -0.72 -10.06
CA LEU A 21 0.62 -0.06 -10.07
C LEU A 21 1.63 -0.79 -10.95
N ALA A 22 1.63 -2.13 -10.98
CA ALA A 22 2.49 -2.89 -11.90
C ALA A 22 2.24 -2.49 -13.36
N TRP A 23 0.97 -2.40 -13.76
CA TRP A 23 0.59 -1.91 -15.09
C TRP A 23 1.07 -0.49 -15.36
N VAL A 24 0.87 0.43 -14.41
CA VAL A 24 1.28 1.84 -14.58
C VAL A 24 2.80 1.98 -14.68
N PHE A 25 3.57 1.23 -13.88
CA PHE A 25 5.04 1.25 -13.97
C PHE A 25 5.53 0.66 -15.30
N ALA A 26 4.92 -0.44 -15.77
CA ALA A 26 5.25 -1.05 -17.05
C ALA A 26 4.99 -0.10 -18.24
N GLU A 27 3.88 0.62 -18.24
CA GLU A 27 3.56 1.66 -19.25
C GLU A 27 4.63 2.75 -19.33
N HIS A 28 5.39 2.96 -18.25
CA HIS A 28 6.47 3.95 -18.18
C HIS A 28 7.87 3.34 -18.35
N GLY A 29 7.94 2.05 -18.70
CA GLY A 29 9.21 1.37 -19.06
C GLY A 29 10.08 0.96 -17.88
N TYR A 30 9.51 0.76 -16.70
CA TYR A 30 10.23 0.23 -15.52
C TYR A 30 10.27 -1.29 -15.55
N ASP A 31 11.45 -1.85 -15.28
CA ASP A 31 11.58 -3.27 -14.94
C ASP A 31 11.01 -3.48 -13.53
N MET A 32 10.55 -4.70 -13.20
CA MET A 32 9.86 -4.89 -11.94
C MET A 32 10.11 -6.21 -11.25
N ILE A 33 10.00 -6.17 -9.92
CA ILE A 33 10.02 -7.33 -9.04
C ILE A 33 8.65 -7.38 -8.34
N LEU A 34 7.86 -8.42 -8.65
CA LEU A 34 6.52 -8.60 -8.14
C LEU A 34 6.53 -9.57 -6.96
N VAL A 35 6.03 -9.12 -5.80
CA VAL A 35 6.04 -9.92 -4.56
C VAL A 35 4.62 -10.08 -4.04
N ALA A 36 4.15 -11.32 -3.88
CA ALA A 36 2.90 -11.68 -3.19
C ALA A 36 2.91 -13.18 -2.87
N ARG A 37 1.91 -13.68 -2.14
CA ARG A 37 1.80 -15.11 -1.79
C ARG A 37 1.37 -15.99 -2.97
N ASN A 38 0.49 -15.48 -3.82
CA ASN A 38 -0.09 -16.24 -4.91
C ASN A 38 0.83 -16.21 -6.13
N ALA A 39 1.64 -17.28 -6.29
CA ALA A 39 2.58 -17.44 -7.40
C ALA A 39 1.87 -17.42 -8.76
N GLN A 40 0.76 -18.13 -8.90
CA GLN A 40 0.04 -18.24 -10.18
C GLN A 40 -0.43 -16.86 -10.67
N LYS A 41 -1.06 -16.06 -9.79
CA LYS A 41 -1.49 -14.70 -10.16
C LYS A 41 -0.33 -13.77 -10.50
N LEU A 42 0.82 -13.95 -9.83
CA LEU A 42 2.02 -13.19 -10.16
C LEU A 42 2.58 -13.55 -11.52
N ASP A 43 2.63 -14.85 -11.84
CA ASP A 43 3.11 -15.35 -13.13
C ASP A 43 2.19 -14.90 -14.27
N GLU A 44 0.85 -14.99 -14.09
CA GLU A 44 -0.14 -14.49 -15.04
C GLU A 44 0.06 -12.98 -15.31
N LEU A 45 0.18 -12.18 -14.24
CA LEU A 45 0.42 -10.73 -14.36
C LEU A 45 1.76 -10.44 -15.06
N ALA A 46 2.83 -11.17 -14.71
CA ALA A 46 4.14 -11.01 -15.32
C ALA A 46 4.12 -11.28 -16.82
N ASP A 47 3.47 -12.37 -17.23
CA ASP A 47 3.34 -12.76 -18.64
C ASP A 47 2.54 -11.71 -19.42
N GLU A 48 1.41 -11.24 -18.88
CA GLU A 48 0.57 -10.21 -19.51
C GLU A 48 1.31 -8.87 -19.66
N VAL A 49 1.99 -8.44 -18.60
CA VAL A 49 2.74 -7.18 -18.59
C VAL A 49 3.93 -7.26 -19.56
N ALA A 50 4.71 -8.32 -19.52
CA ALA A 50 5.86 -8.50 -20.42
C ALA A 50 5.43 -8.63 -21.90
N ALA A 51 4.28 -9.25 -22.17
CA ALA A 51 3.74 -9.35 -23.52
C ALA A 51 3.30 -8.01 -24.12
N LYS A 52 2.85 -7.06 -23.26
CA LYS A 52 2.32 -5.76 -23.68
C LYS A 52 3.35 -4.66 -23.66
N HIS A 53 4.32 -4.75 -22.75
CA HIS A 53 5.37 -3.77 -22.53
C HIS A 53 6.73 -4.43 -22.59
N ASP A 54 7.70 -3.79 -23.22
CA ASP A 54 9.07 -4.29 -23.31
C ASP A 54 9.82 -4.04 -21.98
N VAL A 55 9.44 -4.79 -20.92
CA VAL A 55 10.02 -4.69 -19.57
C VAL A 55 10.34 -6.08 -19.01
N MET A 56 11.35 -6.17 -18.15
CA MET A 56 11.64 -7.39 -17.41
C MET A 56 10.77 -7.48 -16.17
N VAL A 57 10.25 -8.68 -15.89
CA VAL A 57 9.43 -8.93 -14.71
C VAL A 57 9.97 -10.14 -13.97
N ILE A 58 10.38 -9.93 -12.72
CA ILE A 58 10.85 -10.97 -11.81
C ILE A 58 9.75 -11.28 -10.81
N VAL A 59 9.32 -12.53 -10.73
CA VAL A 59 8.30 -12.98 -9.78
C VAL A 59 8.95 -13.57 -8.53
N ARG A 60 8.50 -13.14 -7.34
CA ARG A 60 8.98 -13.61 -6.03
C ARG A 60 7.80 -13.96 -5.12
N PRO A 61 7.29 -15.20 -5.20
CA PRO A 61 6.24 -15.67 -4.29
C PRO A 61 6.74 -15.69 -2.85
N MET A 62 6.08 -14.90 -1.96
CA MET A 62 6.53 -14.75 -0.57
C MET A 62 5.41 -14.27 0.34
N ASP A 63 5.35 -14.78 1.56
CA ASP A 63 4.52 -14.23 2.62
C ASP A 63 5.34 -13.24 3.48
N LEU A 64 5.05 -11.95 3.33
CA LEU A 64 5.75 -10.89 4.05
C LEU A 64 5.29 -10.74 5.51
N SER A 65 4.33 -11.54 5.99
CA SER A 65 4.00 -11.62 7.42
C SER A 65 5.00 -12.46 8.20
N GLU A 66 5.79 -13.31 7.53
CA GLU A 66 6.82 -14.12 8.16
C GLU A 66 8.04 -13.27 8.55
N PRO A 67 8.62 -13.47 9.75
CA PRO A 67 9.66 -12.59 10.29
C PRO A 67 10.88 -12.38 9.38
N ASP A 68 11.34 -13.43 8.71
CA ASP A 68 12.58 -13.41 7.90
C ASP A 68 12.34 -13.13 6.42
N SER A 69 11.10 -12.93 6.00
CA SER A 69 10.75 -12.80 4.58
C SER A 69 11.43 -11.61 3.91
N ALA A 70 11.37 -10.43 4.53
CA ALA A 70 11.98 -9.22 3.96
C ALA A 70 13.51 -9.36 3.86
N SER A 71 14.17 -9.92 4.89
CA SER A 71 15.62 -10.17 4.88
C SER A 71 16.02 -11.19 3.83
N ASN A 72 15.22 -12.25 3.66
CA ASN A 72 15.44 -13.26 2.65
C ASN A 72 15.29 -12.69 1.24
N LEU A 73 14.25 -11.87 1.01
CA LEU A 73 14.02 -11.18 -0.26
C LEU A 73 15.22 -10.28 -0.61
N ALA A 74 15.63 -9.39 0.29
CA ALA A 74 16.75 -8.51 0.07
C ALA A 74 18.04 -9.27 -0.22
N ARG A 75 18.32 -10.36 0.54
CA ARG A 75 19.51 -11.20 0.33
C ARG A 75 19.50 -11.93 -1.02
N VAL A 76 18.35 -12.41 -1.48
CA VAL A 76 18.24 -13.07 -2.79
C VAL A 76 18.48 -12.07 -3.90
N LEU A 77 17.81 -10.91 -3.88
CA LEU A 77 17.97 -9.86 -4.88
C LEU A 77 19.42 -9.35 -4.94
N HIS A 78 20.05 -9.12 -3.79
CA HIS A 78 21.46 -8.73 -3.74
C HIS A 78 22.40 -9.77 -4.38
N ARG A 79 22.18 -11.07 -4.18
CA ARG A 79 22.98 -12.15 -4.79
C ARG A 79 22.78 -12.23 -6.31
N GLU A 80 21.61 -11.91 -6.80
CA GLU A 80 21.27 -11.88 -8.22
C GLU A 80 21.75 -10.60 -8.91
N GLY A 81 22.24 -9.62 -8.14
CA GLY A 81 22.67 -8.33 -8.66
C GLY A 81 21.52 -7.36 -8.95
N GLU A 82 20.32 -7.70 -8.46
CA GLU A 82 19.12 -6.88 -8.68
C GLU A 82 19.14 -5.64 -7.79
N ARG A 83 18.92 -4.49 -8.41
CA ARG A 83 18.82 -3.19 -7.72
C ARG A 83 17.35 -2.77 -7.65
N VAL A 84 16.91 -2.31 -6.49
CA VAL A 84 15.57 -1.74 -6.30
C VAL A 84 15.67 -0.22 -6.26
N ASP A 85 15.25 0.46 -7.32
CA ASP A 85 15.25 1.93 -7.42
C ASP A 85 14.00 2.54 -6.83
N ILE A 86 12.87 1.82 -6.95
CA ILE A 86 11.58 2.25 -6.42
C ILE A 86 10.99 1.11 -5.60
N LEU A 87 10.58 1.42 -4.37
CA LEU A 87 9.88 0.49 -3.50
C LEU A 87 8.40 0.88 -3.38
N VAL A 88 7.50 0.03 -3.87
CA VAL A 88 6.07 0.10 -3.63
C VAL A 88 5.70 -0.86 -2.50
N ASN A 89 5.62 -0.35 -1.27
CA ASN A 89 5.28 -1.11 -0.09
C ASN A 89 3.75 -1.10 0.10
N ASN A 90 3.08 -2.02 -0.59
CA ASN A 90 1.62 -2.06 -0.72
C ASN A 90 0.98 -3.26 -0.02
N ALA A 91 1.71 -4.37 0.22
CA ALA A 91 1.16 -5.57 0.84
C ALA A 91 0.42 -5.25 2.15
N GLY A 92 -0.80 -5.77 2.28
CA GLY A 92 -1.62 -5.58 3.47
C GLY A 92 -2.89 -6.40 3.42
N VAL A 93 -3.49 -6.61 4.59
CA VAL A 93 -4.76 -7.30 4.76
C VAL A 93 -5.71 -6.45 5.61
N LEU A 94 -7.00 -6.69 5.43
CA LEU A 94 -8.07 -6.03 6.15
C LEU A 94 -9.04 -7.10 6.66
N GLU A 95 -9.47 -6.96 7.91
CA GLU A 95 -10.62 -7.66 8.47
C GLU A 95 -11.66 -6.63 8.90
N HIS A 96 -12.91 -6.88 8.55
CA HIS A 96 -14.05 -6.04 8.87
C HIS A 96 -14.96 -6.74 9.87
N GLY A 97 -15.36 -6.05 10.92
CA GLY A 97 -16.28 -6.57 11.95
C GLY A 97 -16.10 -5.85 13.28
N ALA A 98 -16.99 -6.10 14.24
CA ALA A 98 -16.77 -5.63 15.60
C ALA A 98 -15.49 -6.27 16.17
N PHE A 99 -14.71 -5.52 16.92
CA PHE A 99 -13.41 -5.98 17.44
C PHE A 99 -13.52 -7.33 18.18
N ILE A 100 -14.60 -7.53 18.90
CA ILE A 100 -14.85 -8.75 19.68
C ILE A 100 -15.28 -9.96 18.84
N ASP A 101 -15.71 -9.75 17.59
CA ASP A 101 -16.19 -10.79 16.68
C ASP A 101 -15.10 -11.25 15.69
N ILE A 102 -14.00 -10.50 15.57
CA ILE A 102 -12.84 -10.88 14.77
C ILE A 102 -11.95 -11.83 15.59
N ALA A 103 -11.53 -12.94 14.99
CA ALA A 103 -10.67 -13.90 15.65
C ALA A 103 -9.32 -13.27 16.08
N PRO A 104 -8.75 -13.61 17.24
CA PRO A 104 -7.47 -13.07 17.70
C PRO A 104 -6.33 -13.25 16.68
N GLU A 105 -6.34 -14.36 15.95
CA GLU A 105 -5.36 -14.72 14.92
C GLU A 105 -5.41 -13.74 13.73
N ASP A 106 -6.61 -13.27 13.38
CA ASP A 106 -6.79 -12.31 12.29
C ASP A 106 -6.32 -10.91 12.69
N HIS A 107 -6.53 -10.51 13.95
CA HIS A 107 -5.91 -9.29 14.48
C HIS A 107 -4.39 -9.36 14.43
N GLN A 108 -3.81 -10.51 14.84
CA GLN A 108 -2.37 -10.73 14.80
C GLN A 108 -1.84 -10.71 13.35
N ARG A 109 -2.53 -11.38 12.42
CA ARG A 109 -2.16 -11.38 11.00
C ARG A 109 -2.13 -9.97 10.41
N MET A 110 -3.13 -9.12 10.73
CA MET A 110 -3.11 -7.71 10.32
C MET A 110 -1.89 -6.96 10.85
N VAL A 111 -1.55 -7.15 12.12
CA VAL A 111 -0.38 -6.49 12.73
C VAL A 111 0.92 -7.03 12.15
N GLN A 112 1.03 -8.34 11.97
CA GLN A 112 2.23 -8.96 11.40
C GLN A 112 2.52 -8.48 9.98
N LEU A 113 1.52 -8.44 9.10
CA LEU A 113 1.75 -8.00 7.72
C LEU A 113 1.80 -6.46 7.61
N ASN A 114 0.77 -5.76 8.13
CA ASN A 114 0.60 -4.32 7.88
C ASN A 114 1.56 -3.45 8.72
N VAL A 115 2.17 -3.99 9.77
CA VAL A 115 3.10 -3.25 10.64
C VAL A 115 4.48 -3.88 10.61
N ALA A 116 4.64 -5.11 11.08
CA ALA A 116 5.95 -5.74 11.21
C ALA A 116 6.57 -6.01 9.82
N GLY A 117 5.87 -6.71 8.94
CA GLY A 117 6.33 -6.99 7.56
C GLY A 117 6.57 -5.72 6.77
N PHE A 118 5.64 -4.76 6.85
CA PHE A 118 5.77 -3.44 6.24
C PHE A 118 7.06 -2.72 6.69
N THR A 119 7.34 -2.70 8.00
CA THR A 119 8.55 -2.07 8.56
C THR A 119 9.81 -2.80 8.16
N ASN A 120 9.79 -4.14 8.17
CA ASN A 120 10.94 -4.96 7.78
C ASN A 120 11.32 -4.73 6.31
N VAL A 121 10.35 -4.60 5.41
CA VAL A 121 10.62 -4.25 4.00
C VAL A 121 11.35 -2.90 3.91
N LEU A 122 10.85 -1.86 4.56
CA LEU A 122 11.53 -0.56 4.59
C LEU A 122 12.95 -0.66 5.15
N ALA A 123 13.12 -1.36 6.26
CA ALA A 123 14.41 -1.49 6.95
C ALA A 123 15.48 -2.19 6.12
N HIS A 124 15.09 -3.05 5.17
CA HIS A 124 16.03 -3.78 4.31
C HIS A 124 16.30 -3.09 2.97
N PHE A 125 15.42 -2.24 2.46
CA PHE A 125 15.61 -1.62 1.14
C PHE A 125 15.98 -0.13 1.20
N VAL A 126 15.50 0.62 2.19
CA VAL A 126 15.78 2.07 2.29
C VAL A 126 17.26 2.38 2.55
N PRO A 127 18.00 1.64 3.40
CA PRO A 127 19.42 1.92 3.62
C PRO A 127 20.28 1.90 2.35
N ASP A 128 20.02 0.96 1.44
CA ASP A 128 20.76 0.87 0.18
C ASP A 128 20.41 2.04 -0.75
N MET A 129 19.17 2.51 -0.74
CA MET A 129 18.75 3.72 -1.46
C MET A 129 19.47 4.97 -0.93
N VAL A 130 19.58 5.10 0.39
CA VAL A 130 20.30 6.21 1.04
C VAL A 130 21.79 6.15 0.72
N ALA A 131 22.41 4.96 0.78
CA ALA A 131 23.84 4.79 0.50
C ALA A 131 24.22 5.20 -0.93
N ARG A 132 23.32 5.07 -1.91
CA ARG A 132 23.55 5.52 -3.29
C ARG A 132 22.93 6.89 -3.61
N GLU A 133 22.38 7.58 -2.61
CA GLU A 133 21.73 8.90 -2.72
C GLU A 133 20.62 8.95 -3.79
N ALA A 134 19.95 7.83 -4.04
CA ALA A 134 18.89 7.70 -5.05
C ALA A 134 17.86 6.64 -4.69
N GLY A 135 16.60 7.00 -4.69
CA GLY A 135 15.50 6.07 -4.47
C GLY A 135 14.15 6.74 -4.27
N LYS A 136 13.09 5.97 -4.49
CA LYS A 136 11.71 6.42 -4.21
C LYS A 136 10.96 5.34 -3.47
N VAL A 137 10.20 5.75 -2.46
CA VAL A 137 9.36 4.85 -1.68
C VAL A 137 7.91 5.31 -1.78
N LEU A 138 7.02 4.40 -2.15
CA LEU A 138 5.58 4.57 -2.15
C LEU A 138 4.97 3.62 -1.12
N ASN A 139 4.51 4.15 0.00
CA ASN A 139 3.87 3.41 1.08
C ASN A 139 2.35 3.50 0.96
N VAL A 140 1.64 2.36 0.92
CA VAL A 140 0.19 2.34 0.78
C VAL A 140 -0.49 2.31 2.15
N ALA A 141 -0.91 3.49 2.61
CA ALA A 141 -1.72 3.70 3.80
C ALA A 141 -3.23 3.55 3.49
N SER A 142 -4.05 4.48 3.94
CA SER A 142 -5.51 4.58 3.72
C SER A 142 -6.02 5.91 4.25
N ILE A 143 -7.17 6.41 3.76
CA ILE A 143 -7.89 7.48 4.46
C ILE A 143 -8.31 7.07 5.89
N GLY A 144 -8.43 5.77 6.15
CA GLY A 144 -8.65 5.22 7.49
C GLY A 144 -7.51 5.51 8.47
N ALA A 145 -6.34 5.93 8.01
CA ALA A 145 -5.21 6.34 8.84
C ALA A 145 -5.47 7.64 9.62
N PHE A 146 -6.37 8.49 9.14
CA PHE A 146 -6.61 9.82 9.71
C PHE A 146 -7.60 9.84 10.88
N GLN A 147 -8.36 8.75 11.08
CA GLN A 147 -9.41 8.70 12.10
C GLN A 147 -9.67 7.29 12.58
N PRO A 148 -10.14 7.12 13.84
CA PRO A 148 -10.62 5.82 14.30
C PRO A 148 -11.91 5.44 13.55
N ILE A 149 -11.98 4.19 13.06
CA ILE A 149 -13.15 3.67 12.34
C ILE A 149 -13.68 2.48 13.12
N PRO A 150 -14.89 2.56 13.71
CA PRO A 150 -15.58 1.40 14.26
C PRO A 150 -15.74 0.31 13.17
N SER A 151 -15.73 -0.94 13.56
CA SER A 151 -15.68 -2.13 12.68
C SER A 151 -14.38 -2.32 11.86
N LEU A 152 -13.44 -1.38 11.89
CA LEU A 152 -12.13 -1.46 11.26
C LEU A 152 -11.00 -1.06 12.24
N ALA A 153 -11.19 -1.27 13.55
CA ALA A 153 -10.33 -0.71 14.59
C ALA A 153 -8.85 -1.07 14.40
N THR A 154 -8.54 -2.37 14.27
CA THR A 154 -7.15 -2.83 14.07
C THR A 154 -6.59 -2.38 12.73
N TYR A 155 -7.35 -2.51 11.65
CA TYR A 155 -6.92 -2.06 10.33
C TYR A 155 -6.60 -0.56 10.33
N ALA A 156 -7.50 0.30 10.81
CA ALA A 156 -7.29 1.74 10.88
C ALA A 156 -6.05 2.10 11.71
N ALA A 157 -5.82 1.39 12.83
CA ALA A 157 -4.63 1.57 13.65
C ALA A 157 -3.35 1.19 12.89
N THR A 158 -3.34 0.08 12.13
CA THR A 158 -2.17 -0.32 11.32
C THR A 158 -1.90 0.72 10.21
N LYS A 159 -2.93 1.27 9.59
CA LYS A 159 -2.76 2.29 8.54
C LYS A 159 -2.36 3.65 9.10
N ALA A 160 -2.75 3.98 10.34
CA ALA A 160 -2.24 5.15 11.05
C ALA A 160 -0.74 5.02 11.36
N TYR A 161 -0.28 3.81 11.73
CA TYR A 161 1.14 3.50 11.87
C TYR A 161 1.89 3.74 10.54
N VAL A 162 1.41 3.17 9.43
CA VAL A 162 2.02 3.33 8.09
C VAL A 162 2.13 4.81 7.73
N LEU A 163 1.07 5.59 7.91
CA LEU A 163 1.08 7.02 7.61
C LEU A 163 2.10 7.77 8.46
N SER A 164 2.07 7.57 9.79
CA SER A 164 2.97 8.26 10.71
C SER A 164 4.45 7.94 10.43
N LEU A 165 4.77 6.66 10.18
CA LEU A 165 6.13 6.25 9.81
C LEU A 165 6.56 6.86 8.48
N SER A 166 5.67 6.90 7.49
CA SER A 166 5.97 7.48 6.17
C SER A 166 6.24 8.98 6.24
N GLU A 167 5.45 9.73 7.03
CA GLU A 167 5.67 11.17 7.26
C GLU A 167 7.01 11.41 7.96
N ALA A 168 7.35 10.62 8.99
CA ALA A 168 8.62 10.72 9.70
C ALA A 168 9.81 10.42 8.76
N LEU A 169 9.76 9.32 8.02
CA LEU A 169 10.83 8.96 7.08
C LEU A 169 10.98 9.98 5.94
N ALA A 170 9.89 10.57 5.44
CA ALA A 170 9.99 11.63 4.43
C ALA A 170 10.78 12.84 4.93
N GLU A 171 10.68 13.16 6.22
CA GLU A 171 11.44 14.25 6.82
C GLU A 171 12.86 13.84 7.19
N GLU A 172 13.06 12.66 7.79
CA GLU A 172 14.40 12.14 8.14
C GLU A 172 15.31 11.97 6.92
N LEU A 173 14.74 11.58 5.76
CA LEU A 173 15.49 11.34 4.53
C LEU A 173 15.60 12.59 3.65
N ARG A 174 15.18 13.75 4.12
CA ARG A 174 15.29 15.01 3.37
C ARG A 174 16.75 15.33 3.05
N GLY A 175 17.07 15.47 1.76
CA GLY A 175 18.42 15.74 1.28
C GLY A 175 19.30 14.50 1.08
N SER A 176 18.81 13.29 1.36
CA SER A 176 19.53 12.04 1.12
C SER A 176 19.44 11.51 -0.32
N GLY A 177 18.70 12.20 -1.21
CA GLY A 177 18.38 11.68 -2.54
C GLY A 177 17.20 10.67 -2.56
N VAL A 178 16.65 10.31 -1.39
CA VAL A 178 15.51 9.38 -1.28
C VAL A 178 14.24 10.15 -0.95
N SER A 179 13.15 9.87 -1.66
CA SER A 179 11.83 10.43 -1.35
C SER A 179 10.86 9.37 -0.85
N VAL A 180 9.99 9.74 0.10
CA VAL A 180 8.95 8.85 0.64
C VAL A 180 7.58 9.49 0.41
N THR A 181 6.68 8.73 -0.20
CA THR A 181 5.29 9.12 -0.48
C THR A 181 4.33 8.19 0.24
N ALA A 182 3.42 8.71 1.03
CA ALA A 182 2.29 7.98 1.60
C ALA A 182 1.07 8.12 0.69
N LEU A 183 0.62 7.03 0.08
CA LEU A 183 -0.65 6.94 -0.62
C LEU A 183 -1.76 6.65 0.39
N CYS A 184 -2.77 7.49 0.45
CA CYS A 184 -3.93 7.34 1.33
C CYS A 184 -5.21 7.19 0.49
N PRO A 185 -5.46 6.02 -0.11
CA PRO A 185 -6.63 5.80 -0.93
C PRO A 185 -7.90 5.77 -0.08
N GLY A 186 -9.03 6.19 -0.68
CA GLY A 186 -10.37 5.92 -0.17
C GLY A 186 -10.78 4.46 -0.39
N VAL A 187 -12.07 4.19 -0.27
CA VAL A 187 -12.63 2.90 -0.69
C VAL A 187 -12.39 2.77 -2.19
N THR A 188 -11.58 1.78 -2.59
CA THR A 188 -11.17 1.56 -3.98
C THR A 188 -11.69 0.21 -4.41
N GLN A 189 -12.23 0.11 -5.63
CA GLN A 189 -12.76 -1.15 -6.16
C GLN A 189 -11.61 -2.17 -6.31
N THR A 190 -11.48 -3.03 -5.30
CA THR A 190 -10.47 -4.08 -5.21
C THR A 190 -11.13 -5.33 -4.64
N HIS A 191 -10.53 -6.49 -4.83
CA HIS A 191 -11.01 -7.75 -4.24
C HIS A 191 -11.23 -7.65 -2.72
N MET A 192 -10.37 -6.91 -2.02
CA MET A 192 -10.50 -6.63 -0.58
C MET A 192 -11.80 -5.90 -0.22
N VAL A 193 -12.27 -4.99 -1.08
CA VAL A 193 -13.54 -4.27 -0.89
C VAL A 193 -14.71 -5.12 -1.29
N GLU A 194 -14.57 -5.96 -2.31
CA GLU A 194 -15.59 -6.94 -2.71
C GLU A 194 -15.86 -7.94 -1.59
N GLU A 195 -14.82 -8.52 -0.97
CA GLU A 195 -14.95 -9.37 0.22
C GLU A 195 -15.63 -8.63 1.39
N ALA A 196 -15.25 -7.39 1.66
CA ALA A 196 -15.88 -6.57 2.69
C ALA A 196 -17.35 -6.24 2.37
N GLN A 197 -17.72 -6.10 1.10
CA GLN A 197 -19.11 -5.90 0.67
C GLN A 197 -19.97 -7.15 0.84
N GLU A 198 -19.39 -8.34 0.66
CA GLU A 198 -20.10 -9.60 0.93
C GLU A 198 -20.39 -9.80 2.41
N GLN A 199 -19.47 -9.34 3.27
CA GLN A 199 -19.55 -9.50 4.73
C GLN A 199 -20.34 -8.37 5.42
N SER A 200 -20.54 -7.20 4.79
CA SER A 200 -21.13 -6.02 5.42
C SER A 200 -22.15 -5.30 4.54
N GLU A 201 -23.39 -5.22 5.02
CA GLU A 201 -24.44 -4.38 4.41
C GLU A 201 -24.05 -2.89 4.35
N GLY A 202 -23.30 -2.39 5.33
CA GLY A 202 -22.85 -1.01 5.38
C GLY A 202 -21.90 -0.67 4.25
N VAL A 203 -20.94 -1.55 3.95
CA VAL A 203 -19.99 -1.39 2.83
C VAL A 203 -20.72 -1.56 1.50
N ARG A 204 -21.68 -2.49 1.41
CA ARG A 204 -22.49 -2.71 0.20
C ARG A 204 -23.39 -1.51 -0.15
N LYS A 205 -23.81 -0.73 0.83
CA LYS A 205 -24.67 0.45 0.64
C LYS A 205 -23.89 1.73 0.30
N LEU A 206 -22.56 1.67 0.22
CA LEU A 206 -21.77 2.85 -0.16
C LEU A 206 -22.13 3.32 -1.57
N PRO A 207 -22.39 4.63 -1.76
CA PRO A 207 -22.64 5.17 -3.09
C PRO A 207 -21.45 4.91 -4.02
N ARG A 208 -21.71 4.49 -5.25
CA ARG A 208 -20.64 4.22 -6.25
C ARG A 208 -19.66 5.38 -6.43
N MET A 209 -20.12 6.61 -6.28
CA MET A 209 -19.26 7.81 -6.36
C MET A 209 -18.21 7.91 -5.24
N MET A 210 -18.35 7.13 -4.16
CA MET A 210 -17.38 7.04 -3.06
C MET A 210 -16.38 5.90 -3.26
N ILE A 211 -16.60 5.04 -4.25
CA ILE A 211 -15.71 3.95 -4.62
C ILE A 211 -14.80 4.45 -5.74
N GLY A 212 -13.52 4.60 -5.43
CA GLY A 212 -12.52 5.04 -6.38
C GLY A 212 -12.19 3.93 -7.40
N ASP A 213 -11.93 4.35 -8.64
CA ASP A 213 -11.38 3.49 -9.66
C ASP A 213 -9.91 3.19 -9.36
N VAL A 214 -9.53 1.91 -9.38
CA VAL A 214 -8.19 1.44 -8.99
C VAL A 214 -7.11 1.96 -9.93
N GLU A 215 -7.39 2.07 -11.23
CA GLU A 215 -6.44 2.58 -12.21
C GLU A 215 -6.16 4.07 -11.99
N THR A 216 -7.19 4.87 -11.73
CA THR A 216 -7.05 6.29 -11.39
C THR A 216 -6.20 6.47 -10.13
N VAL A 217 -6.45 5.67 -9.09
CA VAL A 217 -5.66 5.68 -7.85
C VAL A 217 -4.19 5.35 -8.12
N ALA A 218 -3.92 4.31 -8.94
CA ALA A 218 -2.56 3.92 -9.29
C ALA A 218 -1.81 5.01 -10.08
N ARG A 219 -2.47 5.65 -11.05
CA ARG A 219 -1.88 6.76 -11.83
C ARG A 219 -1.59 7.99 -10.97
N GLU A 220 -2.47 8.35 -10.04
CA GLU A 220 -2.23 9.45 -9.10
C GLU A 220 -1.08 9.11 -8.15
N ALA A 221 -1.02 7.87 -7.64
CA ALA A 221 0.04 7.37 -6.78
C ALA A 221 1.40 7.40 -7.48
N PHE A 222 1.49 6.90 -8.71
CA PHE A 222 2.70 6.95 -9.53
C PHE A 222 3.19 8.40 -9.69
N ARG A 223 2.31 9.33 -10.13
CA ARG A 223 2.69 10.74 -10.31
C ARG A 223 3.19 11.38 -9.01
N ALA A 224 2.55 11.08 -7.88
CA ALA A 224 2.95 11.59 -6.58
C ALA A 224 4.31 11.02 -6.14
N CYS A 225 4.54 9.72 -6.33
CA CYS A 225 5.80 9.04 -6.06
C CYS A 225 6.94 9.64 -6.89
N MET A 226 6.73 9.81 -8.20
CA MET A 226 7.73 10.40 -9.09
C MET A 226 8.11 11.84 -8.70
N LYS A 227 7.15 12.61 -8.18
CA LYS A 227 7.37 13.98 -7.69
C LYS A 227 7.93 14.06 -6.28
N GLY A 228 8.01 12.95 -5.54
CA GLY A 228 8.37 12.95 -4.14
C GLY A 228 7.36 13.70 -3.24
N THR A 229 6.06 13.65 -3.57
CA THR A 229 5.00 14.28 -2.77
C THR A 229 4.81 13.48 -1.48
N PRO A 230 4.97 14.06 -0.28
CA PRO A 230 4.95 13.27 0.97
C PRO A 230 3.64 12.54 1.23
N ILE A 231 2.49 13.14 0.92
CA ILE A 231 1.17 12.53 1.10
C ILE A 231 0.31 12.78 -0.13
N VAL A 232 -0.33 11.73 -0.63
CA VAL A 232 -1.35 11.82 -1.68
C VAL A 232 -2.64 11.14 -1.24
N VAL A 233 -3.76 11.85 -1.37
CA VAL A 233 -5.12 11.35 -1.11
C VAL A 233 -5.88 11.43 -2.43
N PRO A 234 -6.03 10.32 -3.16
CA PRO A 234 -6.73 10.29 -4.44
C PRO A 234 -8.20 10.68 -4.30
N GLY A 235 -8.66 11.51 -5.24
CA GLY A 235 -10.03 11.98 -5.30
C GLY A 235 -10.32 13.19 -4.40
N THR A 236 -10.96 14.21 -4.98
CA THR A 236 -11.23 15.50 -4.31
C THR A 236 -12.13 15.37 -3.08
N LEU A 237 -13.11 14.47 -3.11
CA LEU A 237 -14.00 14.20 -1.96
C LEU A 237 -13.24 13.56 -0.79
N ASN A 238 -12.37 12.60 -1.08
CA ASN A 238 -11.52 11.96 -0.08
C ASN A 238 -10.57 12.98 0.57
N LEU A 239 -9.96 13.83 -0.25
CA LEU A 239 -9.07 14.90 0.23
C LEU A 239 -9.83 15.88 1.13
N ALA A 240 -11.00 16.36 0.71
CA ALA A 240 -11.82 17.27 1.50
C ALA A 240 -12.26 16.63 2.84
N GLY A 241 -12.72 15.38 2.81
CA GLY A 241 -13.08 14.62 4.00
C GLY A 241 -11.90 14.42 4.96
N THR A 242 -10.72 14.13 4.44
CA THR A 242 -9.49 13.96 5.22
C THR A 242 -9.07 15.27 5.89
N LEU A 243 -9.10 16.40 5.16
CA LEU A 243 -8.79 17.71 5.72
C LEU A 243 -9.78 18.11 6.82
N ALA A 244 -11.07 17.86 6.59
CA ALA A 244 -12.09 18.08 7.61
C ALA A 244 -11.86 17.21 8.86
N ALA A 245 -11.53 15.94 8.70
CA ALA A 245 -11.22 15.03 9.82
C ALA A 245 -9.98 15.48 10.61
N ARG A 246 -8.93 15.96 9.94
CA ARG A 246 -7.73 16.52 10.58
C ARG A 246 -8.01 17.82 11.36
N ALA A 247 -8.90 18.68 10.85
CA ALA A 247 -9.28 19.93 11.48
C ALA A 247 -10.28 19.75 12.64
N THR A 248 -10.94 18.60 12.72
CA THR A 248 -11.98 18.34 13.73
C THR A 248 -11.38 17.71 14.99
N PRO A 249 -11.75 18.18 16.20
CA PRO A 249 -11.28 17.56 17.44
C PRO A 249 -11.61 16.07 17.51
N LYS A 250 -10.64 15.24 17.91
CA LYS A 250 -10.76 13.76 17.92
C LYS A 250 -11.97 13.22 18.69
N TRP A 251 -12.43 13.94 19.74
CA TRP A 251 -13.61 13.51 20.49
C TRP A 251 -14.91 13.64 19.68
N LEU A 252 -15.01 14.66 18.81
CA LEU A 252 -16.17 14.86 17.94
C LEU A 252 -16.18 13.85 16.79
N VAL A 253 -15.00 13.62 16.17
CA VAL A 253 -14.84 12.58 15.15
C VAL A 253 -15.29 11.22 15.69
N ARG A 254 -14.81 10.82 16.89
CA ARG A 254 -15.22 9.56 17.54
C ARG A 254 -16.73 9.44 17.77
N ARG A 255 -17.40 10.53 18.15
CA ARG A 255 -18.87 10.50 18.32
C ARG A 255 -19.60 10.31 17.01
N LEU A 256 -19.20 11.03 15.97
CA LEU A 256 -19.83 10.95 14.65
C LEU A 256 -19.61 9.55 14.01
N THR A 257 -18.39 9.07 13.99
CA THR A 257 -18.05 7.74 13.45
C THR A 257 -18.67 6.62 14.31
N GLY A 258 -18.77 6.80 15.62
CA GLY A 258 -19.43 5.85 16.52
C GLY A 258 -20.94 5.75 16.32
N LEU A 259 -21.63 6.82 15.91
CA LEU A 259 -23.04 6.77 15.53
C LEU A 259 -23.24 6.01 14.21
N MET A 260 -22.36 6.25 13.23
CA MET A 260 -22.41 5.54 11.93
C MET A 260 -22.05 4.06 12.10
N GLY A 261 -21.02 3.72 12.88
CA GLY A 261 -20.58 2.34 13.09
C GLY A 261 -21.55 1.49 13.90
N ARG A 262 -22.34 2.08 14.81
CA ARG A 262 -23.38 1.34 15.55
C ARG A 262 -24.60 0.98 14.70
N SER A 263 -24.80 1.64 13.58
CA SER A 263 -25.87 1.27 12.62
C SER A 263 -25.43 0.17 11.64
N THR A 264 -24.16 -0.23 11.68
CA THR A 264 -23.58 -1.27 10.81
C THR A 264 -23.14 -2.52 11.61
N LEU A 265 -23.26 -2.50 12.93
CA LEU A 265 -23.15 -3.64 13.86
C LEU A 265 -24.56 -4.16 14.17
#